data_19f7db4f859f709b856de8d0bee13311
#
_entry.id   19f7db4f859f709b856de8d0bee13311
#
_cell.length_a   1.000
_cell.length_b   1.000
_cell.length_c   1.000
_cell.angle_alpha   90.00
_cell.angle_beta   90.00
_cell.angle_gamma   90.00
#
_symmetry.space_group_name_H-M   'P 1'
#
loop_
_entity.id
_entity.type
_entity.pdbx_description
1 polymer ?
#
loop_
_entity_poly.entity_id
_entity_poly.type
_entity_poly.pdbx_seq_one_letter_code
_entity_poly.pdbx_strand_id
1 'polypeptide(L)'
;MIPFKIVIPARYASTRLPGKPLKKLNGKPLIEHVYHAASKSEATEIIVATDNEEIFDTVSAFGGKALMTKDNHPSGTDRINEVALVENWDPATIVVNLQGDEPLIETKNIHSLVDLLDKNSLADMSTLAVPFKSINDVVNPNNVKVVIDNNNYALYFSRAPIPWVQGSFNIDILNNPKALLPNTPFYSHIGLYAYRVKTLQQFSKLEPSQLELAESLEQLRILSNGMKIIVKITNDTIAHGVDTQEDLIMVEKVLQETNI
;
A
#
# COMPACT_ATOMS: atom_id res chain seq x y z
N MET A 1 -8.04 12.75 -16.41
CA MET A 1 -7.01 12.12 -15.52
C MET A 1 -5.81 11.82 -16.37
N ILE A 2 -4.58 11.93 -15.85
CA ILE A 2 -3.39 11.54 -16.59
C ILE A 2 -3.33 10.01 -16.72
N PRO A 3 -2.69 9.51 -17.79
CA PRO A 3 -2.45 8.06 -17.94
C PRO A 3 -1.59 7.53 -16.80
N PHE A 4 -1.97 6.40 -16.24
CA PHE A 4 -1.20 5.70 -15.21
C PHE A 4 -1.34 4.19 -15.36
N LYS A 5 -0.49 3.44 -14.67
CA LYS A 5 -0.47 1.99 -14.69
C LYS A 5 -0.61 1.44 -13.28
N ILE A 6 -1.07 0.20 -13.16
CA ILE A 6 -1.16 -0.52 -11.89
C ILE A 6 -0.32 -1.79 -11.99
N VAL A 7 0.50 -2.03 -10.98
CA VAL A 7 1.14 -3.32 -10.77
C VAL A 7 0.65 -3.90 -9.45
N ILE A 8 0.26 -5.18 -9.50
CA ILE A 8 -0.21 -5.95 -8.36
C ILE A 8 0.84 -7.02 -8.07
N PRO A 9 1.78 -6.77 -7.11
CA PRO A 9 2.71 -7.82 -6.71
C PRO A 9 1.96 -8.94 -5.98
N ALA A 10 2.16 -10.18 -6.44
CA ALA A 10 1.52 -11.36 -5.87
C ALA A 10 2.53 -12.48 -5.69
N ARG A 11 2.82 -12.86 -4.42
CA ARG A 11 3.71 -13.96 -4.07
C ARG A 11 2.90 -15.14 -3.54
N TYR A 12 3.33 -16.35 -3.88
CA TYR A 12 2.73 -17.54 -3.28
C TYR A 12 3.10 -17.68 -1.80
N ALA A 13 4.36 -17.37 -1.47
CA ALA A 13 4.88 -17.44 -0.12
C ALA A 13 4.28 -16.34 0.78
N SER A 14 3.34 -16.71 1.63
CA SER A 14 2.78 -15.90 2.69
C SER A 14 2.83 -16.69 3.98
N THR A 15 3.43 -16.12 5.03
CA THR A 15 3.61 -16.82 6.33
C THR A 15 2.32 -16.99 7.10
N ARG A 16 1.42 -16.00 7.05
CA ARG A 16 0.14 -16.00 7.78
C ARG A 16 -0.97 -16.74 7.04
N LEU A 17 -0.98 -16.68 5.70
CA LEU A 17 -1.99 -17.30 4.85
C LEU A 17 -1.33 -17.87 3.58
N PRO A 18 -0.77 -19.09 3.61
CA PRO A 18 -0.09 -19.69 2.45
C PRO A 18 -0.99 -19.75 1.20
N GLY A 19 -0.44 -19.40 0.03
CA GLY A 19 -1.20 -19.35 -1.21
C GLY A 19 -2.29 -18.27 -1.23
N LYS A 20 -2.14 -17.21 -0.44
CA LYS A 20 -3.11 -16.12 -0.26
C LYS A 20 -3.76 -15.64 -1.57
N PRO A 21 -3.02 -15.32 -2.65
CA PRO A 21 -3.62 -14.83 -3.89
C PRO A 21 -4.63 -15.78 -4.54
N LEU A 22 -4.47 -17.09 -4.30
CA LEU A 22 -5.30 -18.15 -4.86
C LEU A 22 -6.46 -18.57 -3.95
N LYS A 23 -6.54 -18.04 -2.72
CA LYS A 23 -7.68 -18.32 -1.82
C LYS A 23 -8.97 -17.79 -2.43
N LYS A 24 -10.02 -18.60 -2.34
CA LYS A 24 -11.31 -18.28 -2.94
C LYS A 24 -12.17 -17.42 -2.02
N LEU A 25 -12.74 -16.37 -2.58
CA LEU A 25 -13.79 -15.51 -2.04
C LEU A 25 -14.98 -15.58 -3.00
N ASN A 26 -16.16 -15.98 -2.55
CA ASN A 26 -17.32 -16.15 -3.42
C ASN A 26 -17.02 -16.96 -4.70
N GLY A 27 -16.21 -18.01 -4.57
CA GLY A 27 -15.86 -18.90 -5.68
C GLY A 27 -14.72 -18.41 -6.61
N LYS A 28 -14.28 -17.17 -6.49
CA LYS A 28 -13.19 -16.57 -7.29
C LYS A 28 -11.92 -16.39 -6.47
N PRO A 29 -10.72 -16.53 -7.07
CA PRO A 29 -9.46 -16.26 -6.39
C PRO A 29 -9.39 -14.81 -5.86
N LEU A 30 -8.72 -14.60 -4.72
CA LEU A 30 -8.51 -13.26 -4.15
C LEU A 30 -7.89 -12.31 -5.17
N ILE A 31 -6.88 -12.77 -5.92
CA ILE A 31 -6.21 -11.97 -6.94
C ILE A 31 -7.14 -11.52 -8.07
N GLU A 32 -8.18 -12.31 -8.41
CA GLU A 32 -9.19 -11.93 -9.40
C GLU A 32 -10.03 -10.76 -8.90
N HIS A 33 -10.43 -10.77 -7.61
CA HIS A 33 -11.15 -9.65 -6.99
C HIS A 33 -10.32 -8.37 -7.00
N VAL A 34 -9.03 -8.45 -6.62
CA VAL A 34 -8.12 -7.31 -6.65
C VAL A 34 -7.95 -6.76 -8.06
N TYR A 35 -7.75 -7.64 -9.05
CA TYR A 35 -7.62 -7.26 -10.46
C TYR A 35 -8.88 -6.56 -10.97
N HIS A 36 -10.05 -7.11 -10.69
CA HIS A 36 -11.33 -6.49 -11.07
C HIS A 36 -11.60 -5.15 -10.35
N ALA A 37 -11.21 -5.01 -9.09
CA ALA A 37 -11.29 -3.72 -8.40
C ALA A 37 -10.36 -2.69 -9.07
N ALA A 38 -9.13 -3.09 -9.41
CA ALA A 38 -8.18 -2.26 -10.15
C ALA A 38 -8.71 -1.85 -11.53
N SER A 39 -9.37 -2.75 -12.27
CA SER A 39 -9.86 -2.47 -13.63
C SER A 39 -10.93 -1.38 -13.70
N LYS A 40 -11.62 -1.11 -12.60
CA LYS A 40 -12.58 -0.01 -12.50
C LYS A 40 -11.90 1.38 -12.43
N SER A 41 -10.57 1.45 -12.26
CA SER A 41 -9.82 2.70 -12.10
C SER A 41 -9.43 3.39 -13.41
N GLU A 42 -9.76 2.80 -14.55
CA GLU A 42 -9.36 3.33 -15.88
C GLU A 42 -7.83 3.44 -16.07
N ALA A 43 -7.05 2.64 -15.33
CA ALA A 43 -5.63 2.50 -15.58
C ALA A 43 -5.37 2.02 -17.01
N THR A 44 -4.37 2.60 -17.68
CA THR A 44 -4.06 2.23 -19.07
C THR A 44 -3.51 0.81 -19.19
N GLU A 45 -3.02 0.27 -18.09
CA GLU A 45 -2.52 -1.10 -18.01
C GLU A 45 -2.52 -1.58 -16.56
N ILE A 46 -2.86 -2.86 -16.36
CA ILE A 46 -2.83 -3.54 -15.06
C ILE A 46 -2.06 -4.85 -15.24
N ILE A 47 -1.03 -5.05 -14.43
CA ILE A 47 -0.17 -6.23 -14.49
C ILE A 47 -0.08 -6.87 -13.11
N VAL A 48 -0.36 -8.17 -13.03
CA VAL A 48 -0.02 -8.97 -11.85
C VAL A 48 1.41 -9.46 -12.00
N ALA A 49 2.29 -9.06 -11.07
CA ALA A 49 3.69 -9.45 -11.05
C ALA A 49 3.90 -10.60 -10.05
N THR A 50 4.28 -11.76 -10.54
CA THR A 50 4.39 -12.97 -9.71
C THR A 50 5.65 -13.79 -10.06
N ASP A 51 6.11 -14.57 -9.08
CA ASP A 51 7.18 -15.57 -9.21
C ASP A 51 6.64 -17.02 -9.23
N ASN A 52 5.31 -17.17 -9.34
CA ASN A 52 4.64 -18.46 -9.20
C ASN A 52 3.77 -18.75 -10.41
N GLU A 53 3.98 -19.92 -11.06
CA GLU A 53 3.28 -20.34 -12.27
C GLU A 53 1.76 -20.49 -12.03
N GLU A 54 1.32 -21.01 -10.88
CA GLU A 54 -0.08 -21.21 -10.59
C GLU A 54 -0.83 -19.86 -10.49
N ILE A 55 -0.20 -18.83 -9.93
CA ILE A 55 -0.76 -17.47 -9.91
C ILE A 55 -0.79 -16.89 -11.33
N PHE A 56 0.27 -17.08 -12.11
CA PHE A 56 0.34 -16.62 -13.50
C PHE A 56 -0.78 -17.24 -14.35
N ASP A 57 -0.94 -18.56 -14.28
CA ASP A 57 -1.97 -19.30 -15.01
C ASP A 57 -3.39 -18.88 -14.57
N THR A 58 -3.60 -18.71 -13.25
CA THR A 58 -4.86 -18.23 -12.70
C THR A 58 -5.24 -16.86 -13.24
N VAL A 59 -4.28 -15.92 -13.27
CA VAL A 59 -4.51 -14.57 -13.80
C VAL A 59 -4.81 -14.61 -15.29
N SER A 60 -4.08 -15.41 -16.04
CA SER A 60 -4.29 -15.60 -17.48
C SER A 60 -5.65 -16.23 -17.78
N ALA A 61 -6.11 -17.17 -16.96
CA ALA A 61 -7.39 -17.87 -17.14
C ALA A 61 -8.61 -16.94 -17.03
N PHE A 62 -8.57 -15.90 -16.19
CA PHE A 62 -9.65 -14.90 -16.16
C PHE A 62 -9.42 -13.69 -17.08
N GLY A 63 -8.40 -13.74 -17.96
CA GLY A 63 -8.10 -12.72 -18.97
C GLY A 63 -7.30 -11.52 -18.43
N GLY A 64 -6.70 -11.63 -17.23
CA GLY A 64 -5.79 -10.64 -16.69
C GLY A 64 -4.40 -10.72 -17.35
N LYS A 65 -3.64 -9.61 -17.34
CA LYS A 65 -2.24 -9.60 -17.74
C LYS A 65 -1.37 -9.97 -16.55
N ALA A 66 -0.59 -11.05 -16.66
CA ALA A 66 0.42 -11.45 -15.69
C ALA A 66 1.81 -11.35 -16.29
N LEU A 67 2.82 -11.10 -15.44
CA LEU A 67 4.23 -11.12 -15.80
C LEU A 67 5.01 -11.94 -14.76
N MET A 68 5.75 -12.93 -15.26
CA MET A 68 6.67 -13.69 -14.43
C MET A 68 7.88 -12.83 -14.10
N THR A 69 8.18 -12.71 -12.80
CA THR A 69 9.28 -11.94 -12.26
C THR A 69 10.20 -12.83 -11.44
N LYS A 70 11.41 -12.38 -11.15
CA LYS A 70 12.35 -13.12 -10.32
C LYS A 70 11.77 -13.41 -8.93
N ASP A 71 12.16 -14.54 -8.36
CA ASP A 71 11.73 -14.99 -7.02
C ASP A 71 12.49 -14.30 -5.87
N ASN A 72 13.69 -13.80 -6.14
CA ASN A 72 14.62 -13.25 -5.15
C ASN A 72 14.51 -11.74 -4.93
N HIS A 73 13.41 -11.10 -5.34
CA HIS A 73 13.19 -9.69 -5.04
C HIS A 73 13.07 -9.45 -3.54
N PRO A 74 13.87 -8.52 -2.97
CA PRO A 74 13.80 -8.22 -1.54
C PRO A 74 12.48 -7.57 -1.15
N SER A 75 11.84 -6.85 -2.09
CA SER A 75 10.61 -6.10 -1.80
C SER A 75 9.59 -6.13 -2.95
N GLY A 76 8.35 -5.69 -2.65
CA GLY A 76 7.32 -5.48 -3.66
C GLY A 76 7.70 -4.38 -4.66
N THR A 77 8.35 -3.32 -4.20
CA THR A 77 8.79 -2.20 -5.03
C THR A 77 9.88 -2.63 -6.03
N ASP A 78 10.81 -3.51 -5.64
CA ASP A 78 11.80 -4.09 -6.57
C ASP A 78 11.14 -4.92 -7.66
N ARG A 79 10.10 -5.69 -7.31
CA ARG A 79 9.31 -6.47 -8.28
C ARG A 79 8.59 -5.57 -9.28
N ILE A 80 8.01 -4.45 -8.82
CA ILE A 80 7.36 -3.46 -9.68
C ILE A 80 8.38 -2.81 -10.63
N ASN A 81 9.59 -2.54 -10.14
CA ASN A 81 10.66 -2.01 -10.97
C ASN A 81 11.04 -2.98 -12.10
N GLU A 82 11.10 -4.29 -11.84
CA GLU A 82 11.34 -5.28 -12.90
C GLU A 82 10.26 -5.20 -13.97
N VAL A 83 8.97 -5.14 -13.59
CA VAL A 83 7.87 -4.96 -14.53
C VAL A 83 8.06 -3.71 -15.38
N ALA A 84 8.37 -2.57 -14.75
CA ALA A 84 8.56 -1.31 -15.46
C ALA A 84 9.72 -1.36 -16.47
N LEU A 85 10.77 -2.12 -16.18
CA LEU A 85 11.91 -2.34 -17.07
C LEU A 85 11.56 -3.27 -18.23
N VAL A 86 10.87 -4.39 -17.97
CA VAL A 86 10.46 -5.36 -18.98
C VAL A 86 9.48 -4.73 -19.98
N GLU A 87 8.51 -3.97 -19.48
CA GLU A 87 7.52 -3.27 -20.30
C GLU A 87 8.07 -1.96 -20.91
N ASN A 88 9.32 -1.63 -20.65
CA ASN A 88 10.01 -0.44 -21.16
C ASN A 88 9.21 0.86 -20.97
N TRP A 89 8.66 1.07 -19.76
CA TRP A 89 7.87 2.26 -19.45
C TRP A 89 8.72 3.52 -19.35
N ASP A 90 8.15 4.63 -19.82
CA ASP A 90 8.80 5.94 -19.71
C ASP A 90 9.09 6.30 -18.24
N PRO A 91 10.26 6.89 -17.91
CA PRO A 91 10.62 7.30 -16.55
C PRO A 91 9.62 8.23 -15.85
N ALA A 92 8.83 9.00 -16.61
CA ALA A 92 7.80 9.88 -16.06
C ALA A 92 6.47 9.18 -15.79
N THR A 93 6.26 7.95 -16.31
CA THR A 93 5.03 7.18 -16.09
C THR A 93 4.75 7.00 -14.60
N ILE A 94 3.49 7.24 -14.20
CA ILE A 94 3.04 6.96 -12.84
C ILE A 94 2.56 5.50 -12.76
N VAL A 95 3.06 4.81 -11.75
CA VAL A 95 2.73 3.42 -11.44
C VAL A 95 2.16 3.33 -10.03
N VAL A 96 0.99 2.77 -9.89
CA VAL A 96 0.37 2.47 -8.59
C VAL A 96 0.77 1.06 -8.18
N ASN A 97 1.29 0.93 -6.97
CA ASN A 97 1.51 -0.33 -6.29
C ASN A 97 0.23 -0.69 -5.54
N LEU A 98 -0.56 -1.59 -6.09
CA LEU A 98 -1.74 -2.13 -5.44
C LEU A 98 -1.41 -3.51 -4.87
N GLN A 99 -1.52 -3.65 -3.55
CA GLN A 99 -1.23 -4.92 -2.90
C GLN A 99 -2.21 -6.01 -3.34
N GLY A 100 -1.69 -7.23 -3.55
CA GLY A 100 -2.49 -8.38 -4.01
C GLY A 100 -3.50 -8.94 -3.00
N ASP A 101 -3.66 -8.25 -1.87
CA ASP A 101 -4.57 -8.59 -0.77
C ASP A 101 -5.64 -7.50 -0.49
N GLU A 102 -5.80 -6.54 -1.39
CA GLU A 102 -6.71 -5.38 -1.27
C GLU A 102 -7.94 -5.50 -2.19
N PRO A 103 -8.83 -6.51 -2.03
CA PRO A 103 -9.95 -6.74 -2.95
C PRO A 103 -11.05 -5.68 -2.88
N LEU A 104 -11.09 -4.90 -1.78
CA LEU A 104 -12.09 -3.86 -1.54
C LEU A 104 -11.55 -2.46 -1.82
N ILE A 105 -10.43 -2.33 -2.55
CA ILE A 105 -9.88 -1.03 -2.89
C ILE A 105 -10.87 -0.20 -3.72
N GLU A 106 -11.11 1.02 -3.31
CA GLU A 106 -11.95 1.95 -4.05
C GLU A 106 -11.13 2.75 -5.06
N THR A 107 -11.64 2.90 -6.28
CA THR A 107 -10.99 3.64 -7.37
C THR A 107 -10.65 5.08 -7.01
N LYS A 108 -11.46 5.73 -6.16
CA LYS A 108 -11.18 7.10 -5.67
C LYS A 108 -9.85 7.21 -4.93
N ASN A 109 -9.41 6.14 -4.24
CA ASN A 109 -8.13 6.10 -3.53
C ASN A 109 -6.97 6.01 -4.52
N ILE A 110 -7.10 5.17 -5.55
CA ILE A 110 -6.13 5.08 -6.66
C ILE A 110 -5.98 6.42 -7.36
N HIS A 111 -7.11 7.01 -7.76
CA HIS A 111 -7.13 8.33 -8.42
C HIS A 111 -6.51 9.42 -7.55
N SER A 112 -6.80 9.38 -6.23
CA SER A 112 -6.23 10.35 -5.28
C SER A 112 -4.72 10.31 -5.22
N LEU A 113 -4.11 9.11 -5.27
CA LEU A 113 -2.66 8.96 -5.30
C LEU A 113 -2.03 9.48 -6.58
N VAL A 114 -2.63 9.12 -7.72
CA VAL A 114 -2.16 9.54 -9.03
C VAL A 114 -2.20 11.06 -9.16
N ASP A 115 -3.35 11.66 -8.85
CA ASP A 115 -3.54 13.12 -8.89
C ASP A 115 -2.59 13.85 -7.93
N LEU A 116 -2.39 13.30 -6.73
CA LEU A 116 -1.50 13.89 -5.75
C LEU A 116 -0.06 13.92 -6.25
N LEU A 117 0.42 12.80 -6.81
CA LEU A 117 1.76 12.71 -7.34
C LEU A 117 1.96 13.59 -8.58
N ASP A 118 0.98 13.62 -9.47
CA ASP A 118 1.03 14.44 -10.69
C ASP A 118 1.15 15.94 -10.36
N LYS A 119 0.31 16.43 -9.45
CA LYS A 119 0.28 17.84 -9.04
C LYS A 119 1.49 18.29 -8.23
N ASN A 120 2.30 17.34 -7.72
CA ASN A 120 3.46 17.63 -6.86
C ASN A 120 4.75 17.14 -7.52
N SER A 121 5.34 17.98 -8.36
CA SER A 121 6.55 17.65 -9.12
C SER A 121 7.79 17.38 -8.26
N LEU A 122 7.81 17.89 -7.01
CA LEU A 122 8.88 17.68 -6.03
C LEU A 122 8.72 16.33 -5.27
N ALA A 123 7.57 15.67 -5.39
CA ALA A 123 7.35 14.38 -4.76
C ALA A 123 7.89 13.26 -5.64
N ASP A 124 8.57 12.31 -5.04
CA ASP A 124 9.05 11.08 -5.68
C ASP A 124 7.99 9.98 -5.59
N MET A 125 7.18 10.01 -4.54
CA MET A 125 6.16 9.02 -4.22
C MET A 125 4.96 9.68 -3.54
N SER A 126 3.77 9.11 -3.72
CA SER A 126 2.57 9.49 -2.98
C SER A 126 1.99 8.32 -2.20
N THR A 127 1.35 8.61 -1.07
CA THR A 127 0.64 7.65 -0.23
C THR A 127 -0.56 8.29 0.46
N LEU A 128 -1.35 7.47 1.17
CA LEU A 128 -2.53 7.90 1.91
C LEU A 128 -2.33 7.74 3.42
N ALA A 129 -3.07 8.53 4.17
CA ALA A 129 -3.21 8.33 5.60
C ALA A 129 -4.63 8.69 6.06
N VAL A 130 -5.07 8.09 7.18
CA VAL A 130 -6.37 8.38 7.81
C VAL A 130 -6.15 8.81 9.26
N PRO A 131 -6.96 9.72 9.81
CA PRO A 131 -6.91 10.03 11.23
C PRO A 131 -7.25 8.80 12.08
N PHE A 132 -6.48 8.56 13.13
CA PHE A 132 -6.84 7.53 14.11
C PHE A 132 -8.10 7.94 14.88
N LYS A 133 -8.96 6.95 15.14
CA LYS A 133 -10.20 7.12 15.92
C LYS A 133 -10.07 6.59 17.36
N SER A 134 -9.05 5.80 17.63
CA SER A 134 -8.79 5.18 18.93
C SER A 134 -7.33 5.27 19.32
N ILE A 135 -7.05 5.59 20.58
CA ILE A 135 -5.68 5.58 21.12
C ILE A 135 -5.10 4.15 21.15
N ASN A 136 -5.95 3.16 21.31
CA ASN A 136 -5.52 1.75 21.27
C ASN A 136 -4.92 1.40 19.91
N ASP A 137 -5.45 1.99 18.84
CA ASP A 137 -4.91 1.81 17.49
C ASP A 137 -3.59 2.55 17.31
N VAL A 138 -3.43 3.73 17.95
CA VAL A 138 -2.17 4.49 17.93
C VAL A 138 -1.03 3.73 18.60
N VAL A 139 -1.29 3.08 19.74
CA VAL A 139 -0.26 2.30 20.45
C VAL A 139 -0.01 0.92 19.86
N ASN A 140 -0.89 0.44 18.97
CA ASN A 140 -0.71 -0.84 18.30
C ASN A 140 0.45 -0.74 17.27
N PRO A 141 1.53 -1.53 17.42
CA PRO A 141 2.67 -1.48 16.49
C PRO A 141 2.36 -2.01 15.09
N ASN A 142 1.25 -2.72 14.90
CA ASN A 142 0.82 -3.18 13.57
C ASN A 142 0.23 -2.03 12.74
N ASN A 143 -0.29 -0.99 13.38
CA ASN A 143 -0.75 0.22 12.72
C ASN A 143 0.44 1.19 12.56
N VAL A 144 0.88 1.42 11.35
CA VAL A 144 1.99 2.34 11.09
C VAL A 144 1.50 3.78 11.21
N LYS A 145 2.23 4.58 11.99
CA LYS A 145 1.97 6.02 12.13
C LYS A 145 2.79 6.80 11.12
N VAL A 146 2.25 7.94 10.69
CA VAL A 146 2.99 8.91 9.87
C VAL A 146 2.84 10.31 10.44
N VAL A 147 3.94 11.04 10.51
CA VAL A 147 3.96 12.49 10.77
C VAL A 147 4.31 13.24 9.50
N ILE A 148 3.64 14.36 9.28
CA ILE A 148 3.76 15.16 8.06
C ILE A 148 4.12 16.60 8.39
N ASP A 149 4.73 17.30 7.42
CA ASP A 149 4.94 18.74 7.49
C ASP A 149 3.68 19.52 7.06
N ASN A 150 3.78 20.86 7.11
CA ASN A 150 2.68 21.75 6.70
C ASN A 150 2.33 21.70 5.21
N ASN A 151 3.17 21.07 4.39
CA ASN A 151 2.97 20.86 2.95
C ASN A 151 2.50 19.43 2.64
N ASN A 152 2.16 18.65 3.67
CA ASN A 152 1.78 17.25 3.61
C ASN A 152 2.89 16.29 3.13
N TYR A 153 4.17 16.67 3.25
CA TYR A 153 5.25 15.71 3.05
C TYR A 153 5.49 14.90 4.31
N ALA A 154 5.71 13.60 4.16
CA ALA A 154 6.06 12.73 5.28
C ALA A 154 7.41 13.14 5.87
N LEU A 155 7.42 13.33 7.19
CA LEU A 155 8.64 13.55 7.97
C LEU A 155 9.21 12.22 8.46
N TYR A 156 8.34 11.30 8.89
CA TYR A 156 8.73 9.98 9.36
C TYR A 156 7.53 9.03 9.43
N PHE A 157 7.82 7.72 9.29
CA PHE A 157 6.87 6.63 9.54
C PHE A 157 7.41 5.77 10.68
N SER A 158 6.55 5.33 11.59
CA SER A 158 6.97 4.47 12.71
C SER A 158 5.87 3.52 13.19
N ARG A 159 6.31 2.38 13.71
CA ARG A 159 5.46 1.49 14.50
C ARG A 159 5.23 2.01 15.90
N ALA A 160 6.13 2.86 16.43
CA ALA A 160 5.95 3.55 17.69
C ALA A 160 4.86 4.62 17.57
N PRO A 161 4.21 5.00 18.69
CA PRO A 161 3.31 6.15 18.72
C PRO A 161 4.08 7.45 18.42
N ILE A 162 3.77 8.08 17.30
CA ILE A 162 4.29 9.40 16.89
C ILE A 162 3.14 10.29 16.40
N PRO A 163 3.16 11.63 16.68
CA PRO A 163 4.11 12.32 17.54
C PRO A 163 3.96 11.96 19.02
N TRP A 164 5.03 12.10 19.81
CA TRP A 164 4.94 11.99 21.26
C TRP A 164 4.32 13.26 21.84
N VAL A 165 3.20 13.15 22.54
CA VAL A 165 2.52 14.28 23.16
C VAL A 165 3.04 14.46 24.57
N GLN A 166 3.85 15.51 24.78
CA GLN A 166 4.45 15.80 26.07
C GLN A 166 3.38 16.02 27.16
N GLY A 167 3.56 15.40 28.31
CA GLY A 167 2.67 15.50 29.47
C GLY A 167 1.38 14.66 29.35
N SER A 168 1.09 14.09 28.21
CA SER A 168 -0.13 13.28 27.99
C SER A 168 0.14 11.82 27.67
N PHE A 169 1.32 11.49 27.13
CA PHE A 169 1.77 10.12 26.92
C PHE A 169 2.41 9.58 28.18
N ASN A 170 1.59 9.08 29.11
CA ASN A 170 2.02 8.36 30.33
C ASN A 170 1.34 6.98 30.34
N ILE A 171 1.68 6.14 31.33
CA ILE A 171 1.10 4.80 31.51
C ILE A 171 -0.43 4.84 31.64
N ASP A 172 -0.99 5.96 32.10
CA ASP A 172 -2.44 6.13 32.27
C ASP A 172 -3.20 6.42 30.98
N ILE A 173 -2.50 6.65 29.86
CA ILE A 173 -3.13 6.95 28.57
C ILE A 173 -3.97 5.77 28.04
N LEU A 174 -3.52 4.55 28.34
CA LEU A 174 -4.27 3.33 28.02
C LEU A 174 -5.55 3.22 28.85
N ASN A 175 -5.56 3.84 30.03
CA ASN A 175 -6.69 3.86 30.95
C ASN A 175 -7.67 5.01 30.67
N ASN A 176 -7.23 6.07 29.98
CA ASN A 176 -8.08 7.21 29.62
C ASN A 176 -7.86 7.66 28.17
N PRO A 177 -8.23 6.85 27.17
CA PRO A 177 -7.94 7.10 25.77
C PRO A 177 -8.63 8.32 25.17
N LYS A 178 -9.69 8.85 25.80
CA LYS A 178 -10.49 9.95 25.25
C LYS A 178 -9.82 11.32 25.32
N ALA A 179 -8.73 11.48 26.08
CA ALA A 179 -8.14 12.77 26.33
C ALA A 179 -7.21 13.28 25.22
N LEU A 180 -6.70 12.43 24.34
CA LEU A 180 -5.65 12.77 23.38
C LEU A 180 -6.11 13.01 21.95
N LEU A 181 -7.07 12.22 21.47
CA LEU A 181 -7.41 12.21 20.05
C LEU A 181 -8.03 13.51 19.51
N PRO A 182 -8.83 14.28 20.26
CA PRO A 182 -9.49 15.46 19.70
C PRO A 182 -8.53 16.57 19.25
N ASN A 183 -7.31 16.62 19.81
CA ASN A 183 -6.38 17.74 19.62
C ASN A 183 -5.02 17.35 19.03
N THR A 184 -4.77 16.07 18.77
CA THR A 184 -3.47 15.60 18.27
C THR A 184 -3.63 14.92 16.93
N PRO A 185 -2.90 15.35 15.91
CA PRO A 185 -2.99 14.78 14.57
C PRO A 185 -2.22 13.45 14.47
N PHE A 186 -2.82 12.38 15.00
CA PHE A 186 -2.32 11.02 14.78
C PHE A 186 -2.89 10.48 13.49
N TYR A 187 -2.02 10.07 12.57
CA TYR A 187 -2.40 9.52 11.27
C TYR A 187 -1.92 8.08 11.10
N SER A 188 -2.84 7.20 10.74
CA SER A 188 -2.55 5.83 10.31
C SER A 188 -2.14 5.86 8.84
N HIS A 189 -0.96 5.37 8.54
CA HIS A 189 -0.49 5.20 7.18
C HIS A 189 -1.23 4.05 6.47
N ILE A 190 -1.57 4.27 5.21
CA ILE A 190 -2.17 3.27 4.33
C ILE A 190 -1.12 2.82 3.32
N GLY A 191 -0.85 1.52 3.25
CA GLY A 191 0.19 0.90 2.43
C GLY A 191 -0.08 0.90 0.92
N LEU A 192 -0.80 1.89 0.42
CA LEU A 192 -1.07 2.11 -0.99
C LEU A 192 -0.19 3.24 -1.53
N TYR A 193 0.50 3.02 -2.64
CA TYR A 193 1.51 3.96 -3.14
C TYR A 193 1.40 4.21 -4.63
N ALA A 194 1.79 5.42 -5.05
CA ALA A 194 2.12 5.67 -6.45
C ALA A 194 3.54 6.22 -6.55
N TYR A 195 4.24 5.80 -7.61
CA TYR A 195 5.62 6.18 -7.91
C TYR A 195 5.71 6.70 -9.35
N ARG A 196 6.73 7.52 -9.65
CA ARG A 196 7.22 7.59 -11.03
C ARG A 196 8.17 6.44 -11.32
N VAL A 197 8.21 5.94 -12.53
CA VAL A 197 9.15 4.85 -12.92
C VAL A 197 10.59 5.21 -12.59
N LYS A 198 11.01 6.48 -12.79
CA LYS A 198 12.36 6.94 -12.37
C LYS A 198 12.63 6.71 -10.88
N THR A 199 11.62 6.87 -10.03
CA THR A 199 11.72 6.64 -8.58
C THR A 199 11.92 5.15 -8.29
N LEU A 200 11.18 4.26 -8.97
CA LEU A 200 11.37 2.81 -8.85
C LEU A 200 12.79 2.39 -9.25
N GLN A 201 13.30 2.94 -10.36
CA GLN A 201 14.65 2.68 -10.84
C GLN A 201 15.75 3.21 -9.89
N GLN A 202 15.49 4.31 -9.17
CA GLN A 202 16.39 4.81 -8.14
C GLN A 202 16.32 3.93 -6.90
N PHE A 203 15.14 3.63 -6.43
CA PHE A 203 14.89 2.80 -5.24
C PHE A 203 15.60 1.44 -5.30
N SER A 204 15.51 0.75 -6.44
CA SER A 204 16.12 -0.57 -6.62
C SER A 204 17.67 -0.58 -6.61
N LYS A 205 18.29 0.60 -6.64
CA LYS A 205 19.76 0.77 -6.52
C LYS A 205 20.20 1.15 -5.10
N LEU A 206 19.23 1.43 -4.21
CA LEU A 206 19.51 1.83 -2.84
C LEU A 206 19.59 0.60 -1.95
N GLU A 207 20.60 0.56 -1.10
CA GLU A 207 20.66 -0.43 -0.02
C GLU A 207 19.58 -0.14 1.04
N PRO A 208 19.03 -1.18 1.69
CA PRO A 208 18.11 -1.00 2.80
C PRO A 208 18.72 -0.10 3.88
N SER A 209 17.98 0.92 4.29
CA SER A 209 18.42 1.84 5.34
C SER A 209 18.32 1.19 6.73
N GLN A 210 19.11 1.67 7.69
CA GLN A 210 19.02 1.19 9.07
C GLN A 210 17.62 1.40 9.67
N LEU A 211 16.94 2.51 9.31
CA LEU A 211 15.59 2.80 9.77
C LEU A 211 14.58 1.83 9.15
N GLU A 212 14.72 1.51 7.87
CA GLU A 212 13.90 0.51 7.19
C GLU A 212 14.03 -0.86 7.86
N LEU A 213 15.26 -1.29 8.14
CA LEU A 213 15.52 -2.59 8.79
C LEU A 213 14.95 -2.64 10.21
N ALA A 214 15.12 -1.55 10.98
CA ALA A 214 14.65 -1.48 12.37
C ALA A 214 13.12 -1.50 12.47
N GLU A 215 12.44 -0.73 11.63
CA GLU A 215 10.97 -0.60 11.64
C GLU A 215 10.29 -1.63 10.72
N SER A 216 11.03 -2.31 9.83
CA SER A 216 10.49 -3.15 8.75
C SER A 216 9.47 -2.37 7.91
N LEU A 217 9.86 -1.16 7.49
CA LEU A 217 9.05 -0.21 6.73
C LEU A 217 9.84 0.26 5.49
N GLU A 218 9.51 -0.29 4.33
CA GLU A 218 10.22 -0.07 3.07
C GLU A 218 10.28 1.41 2.64
N GLN A 219 9.22 2.18 2.90
CA GLN A 219 9.15 3.60 2.56
C GLN A 219 10.19 4.47 3.31
N LEU A 220 10.77 3.97 4.39
CA LEU A 220 11.87 4.65 5.08
C LEU A 220 13.16 4.68 4.27
N ARG A 221 13.36 3.76 3.30
CA ARG A 221 14.46 3.83 2.35
C ARG A 221 14.39 5.10 1.51
N ILE A 222 13.20 5.46 1.04
CA ILE A 222 12.92 6.72 0.31
C ILE A 222 13.35 7.92 1.15
N LEU A 223 12.80 8.05 2.37
CA LEU A 223 13.09 9.19 3.25
C LEU A 223 14.57 9.27 3.66
N SER A 224 15.20 8.12 3.97
CA SER A 224 16.61 8.05 4.37
C SER A 224 17.58 8.51 3.28
N ASN A 225 17.16 8.50 2.03
CA ASN A 225 17.95 8.96 0.88
C ASN A 225 17.53 10.36 0.38
N GLY A 226 16.81 11.13 1.20
CA GLY A 226 16.42 12.52 0.90
C GLY A 226 15.33 12.65 -0.16
N MET A 227 14.70 11.55 -0.57
CA MET A 227 13.56 11.54 -1.50
C MET A 227 12.29 11.89 -0.73
N LYS A 228 11.27 12.40 -1.42
CA LYS A 228 10.09 12.99 -0.81
C LYS A 228 8.84 12.15 -1.05
N ILE A 229 8.10 11.89 0.04
CA ILE A 229 6.81 11.21 0.00
C ILE A 229 5.73 12.22 0.34
N ILE A 230 4.79 12.47 -0.59
CA ILE A 230 3.62 13.30 -0.32
C ILE A 230 2.48 12.43 0.19
N VAL A 231 1.77 12.91 1.20
CA VAL A 231 0.71 12.16 1.90
C VAL A 231 -0.62 12.87 1.72
N LYS A 232 -1.66 12.18 1.29
CA LYS A 232 -3.03 12.69 1.34
C LYS A 232 -3.73 12.16 2.58
N ILE A 233 -4.20 13.07 3.41
CA ILE A 233 -5.11 12.72 4.50
C ILE A 233 -6.52 12.54 3.92
N THR A 234 -7.13 11.39 4.16
CA THR A 234 -8.51 11.11 3.80
C THR A 234 -9.30 10.71 5.05
N ASN A 235 -10.59 11.02 5.06
CA ASN A 235 -11.52 10.56 6.10
C ASN A 235 -12.32 9.31 5.65
N ASP A 236 -12.03 8.82 4.46
CA ASP A 236 -12.68 7.61 3.93
C ASP A 236 -12.28 6.39 4.78
N THR A 237 -13.24 5.51 4.97
CA THR A 237 -12.94 4.20 5.53
C THR A 237 -12.22 3.39 4.44
N ILE A 238 -10.95 3.09 4.66
CA ILE A 238 -10.22 2.19 3.78
C ILE A 238 -10.35 0.80 4.39
N ALA A 239 -10.85 -0.13 3.60
CA ALA A 239 -10.99 -1.52 4.02
C ALA A 239 -9.60 -2.12 4.29
N HIS A 240 -9.50 -2.95 5.31
CA HIS A 240 -8.27 -3.70 5.56
C HIS A 240 -8.06 -4.76 4.48
N GLY A 241 -6.81 -4.96 4.09
CA GLY A 241 -6.42 -6.07 3.26
C GLY A 241 -6.65 -7.42 3.94
N VAL A 242 -6.65 -8.47 3.16
CA VAL A 242 -6.78 -9.86 3.65
C VAL A 242 -5.42 -10.38 4.09
N ASP A 243 -5.19 -10.50 5.38
CA ASP A 243 -3.93 -11.02 5.95
C ASP A 243 -4.10 -12.34 6.68
N THR A 244 -5.27 -12.58 7.23
CA THR A 244 -5.63 -13.76 8.04
C THR A 244 -6.85 -14.47 7.46
N GLN A 245 -7.16 -15.65 8.00
CA GLN A 245 -8.38 -16.37 7.65
C GLN A 245 -9.64 -15.62 8.09
N GLU A 246 -9.56 -14.90 9.20
CA GLU A 246 -10.64 -14.06 9.72
C GLU A 246 -10.94 -12.89 8.79
N ASP A 247 -9.89 -12.23 8.25
CA ASP A 247 -10.04 -11.16 7.25
C ASP A 247 -10.72 -11.69 5.98
N LEU A 248 -10.34 -12.90 5.54
CA LEU A 248 -10.94 -13.53 4.37
C LEU A 248 -12.47 -13.68 4.54
N ILE A 249 -12.91 -14.18 5.70
CA ILE A 249 -14.33 -14.36 6.01
C ILE A 249 -15.06 -13.00 6.07
N MET A 250 -14.42 -11.99 6.66
CA MET A 250 -14.99 -10.65 6.76
C MET A 250 -15.17 -10.02 5.38
N VAL A 251 -14.15 -10.09 4.54
CA VAL A 251 -14.18 -9.54 3.18
C VAL A 251 -15.22 -10.29 2.32
N GLU A 252 -15.33 -11.61 2.46
CA GLU A 252 -16.32 -12.39 1.74
C GLU A 252 -17.76 -11.93 2.05
N LYS A 253 -18.07 -11.63 3.32
CA LYS A 253 -19.37 -11.07 3.70
C LYS A 253 -19.63 -9.71 3.04
N VAL A 254 -18.64 -8.81 3.06
CA VAL A 254 -18.76 -7.49 2.42
C VAL A 254 -19.02 -7.62 0.92
N LEU A 255 -18.31 -8.52 0.23
CA LEU A 255 -18.50 -8.77 -1.20
C LEU A 255 -19.89 -9.34 -1.51
N GLN A 256 -20.48 -10.17 -0.61
CA GLN A 256 -21.85 -10.70 -0.74
C GLN A 256 -22.90 -9.60 -0.58
N GLU A 257 -22.72 -8.70 0.39
CA GLU A 257 -23.66 -7.61 0.69
C GLU A 257 -23.65 -6.52 -0.42
N THR A 258 -22.53 -6.32 -1.08
CA THR A 258 -22.38 -5.30 -2.13
C THR A 258 -22.71 -5.78 -3.54
N ASN A 259 -23.04 -7.07 -3.75
CA ASN A 259 -23.28 -7.69 -5.06
C ASN A 259 -22.12 -7.46 -6.07
N ILE A 260 -20.90 -7.39 -5.58
CA ILE A 260 -19.68 -7.19 -6.38
C ILE A 260 -19.01 -8.54 -6.65
#